data_3293b9fcb4dc9a470a9fb22240e02a16
#
_entry.id   3293b9fcb4dc9a470a9fb22240e02a16
#
_cell.length_a   1.000
_cell.length_b   1.000
_cell.length_c   1.000
_cell.angle_alpha   90.00
_cell.angle_beta   90.00
_cell.angle_gamma   90.00
#
_symmetry.space_group_name_H-M   'P 1'
#
loop_
_entity.id
_entity.type
_entity.pdbx_description
1 polymer ?
#
loop_
_entity_poly.entity_id
_entity_poly.type
_entity_poly.pdbx_seq_one_letter_code
_entity_poly.pdbx_strand_id
1 'polypeptide(L)'
;MKEKNIRVLPNSQGQPVLRRGKDALLHCLSEEGRYTVSEKAAGRKTDGRLNFAQVAAGTGLQPGFFTLVNGANGLFANVYVQQGSHEETGHIRLTHVVQDLVQLQPGDEVLLCRRQEAAFGKIRMQSIENVKEEDINIPCNALPEDYFSLFSLFELYNPLTQDALILRARHIRRDSRLKEGEIRLTGRQRALLGENVPARLTHSQWNSAKASLTQEAFRALEEAYDAEEKGYILRQAAGKMPYQEKEGLRKAIRECFGEQLVLRPVLTSFKTERKKPLLTRFSDFFVGKSVLSLCCRRPHRCDETADIVRMTEDNMHYMGLESMDRVVLRYKNRQTVCHVLPMENEAFDTENKSCLPQLSIGVPVHVRHRLGIYDLQSAVKVERDTGFLFRKSINEQLLPLLLALLSLSFFDGLTFWQSLLIVIAMSLVFMYMALSGRRSAWRKWKKERK
;
A
#
# COMPACT_ATOMS: atom_id res chain seq x y z
N MET A 1 -4.72 16.01 -10.69
CA MET A 1 -3.98 16.60 -9.56
C MET A 1 -2.51 16.23 -9.70
N LYS A 2 -1.62 17.20 -10.00
CA LYS A 2 -0.22 16.94 -10.32
C LYS A 2 0.52 16.46 -9.08
N GLU A 3 1.15 15.28 -9.14
CA GLU A 3 2.08 14.83 -8.11
C GLU A 3 3.29 15.76 -8.09
N LYS A 4 3.31 16.72 -7.17
CA LYS A 4 4.58 17.36 -6.78
C LYS A 4 5.37 16.33 -5.98
N ASN A 5 6.05 15.44 -6.68
CA ASN A 5 6.75 14.29 -6.10
C ASN A 5 8.01 14.65 -5.34
N ILE A 6 8.45 15.91 -5.40
CA ILE A 6 9.58 16.42 -4.62
C ILE A 6 9.14 17.74 -3.99
N ARG A 7 8.77 17.74 -2.71
CA ARG A 7 8.66 18.98 -1.95
C ARG A 7 10.07 19.47 -1.67
N VAL A 8 10.43 20.58 -2.29
CA VAL A 8 11.61 21.33 -1.97
C VAL A 8 11.51 21.82 -0.53
N LEU A 9 12.35 21.30 0.34
CA LEU A 9 12.54 21.85 1.67
C LEU A 9 13.80 22.72 1.58
N PRO A 10 13.75 24.00 1.98
CA PRO A 10 14.95 24.80 2.11
C PRO A 10 15.89 24.14 3.14
N ASN A 11 17.16 23.97 2.77
CA ASN A 11 18.18 23.61 3.74
C ASN A 11 18.50 24.84 4.60
N SER A 12 19.28 24.65 5.67
CA SER A 12 19.71 25.72 6.58
C SER A 12 20.50 26.86 5.90
N GLN A 13 20.80 26.74 4.60
CA GLN A 13 21.55 27.72 3.81
C GLN A 13 20.70 28.33 2.68
N GLY A 14 19.40 28.12 2.66
CA GLY A 14 18.49 28.72 1.68
C GLY A 14 18.58 28.14 0.26
N GLN A 15 19.41 27.11 0.03
CA GLN A 15 19.49 26.45 -1.28
C GLN A 15 18.35 25.43 -1.45
N PRO A 16 17.74 25.37 -2.64
CA PRO A 16 16.64 24.44 -2.88
C PRO A 16 17.12 22.98 -2.80
N VAL A 17 16.48 22.18 -1.94
CA VAL A 17 16.74 20.74 -1.74
C VAL A 17 16.42 19.90 -3.00
N LEU A 18 15.88 20.50 -4.06
CA LEU A 18 15.68 19.88 -5.37
C LEU A 18 16.95 19.24 -5.93
N ARG A 19 18.10 19.89 -5.79
CA ARG A 19 19.37 19.30 -6.21
C ARG A 19 19.71 18.04 -5.41
N ARG A 20 19.62 18.09 -4.08
CA ARG A 20 19.91 16.91 -3.23
C ARG A 20 18.94 15.76 -3.48
N GLY A 21 17.66 16.03 -3.67
CA GLY A 21 16.66 14.99 -3.98
C GLY A 21 16.86 14.36 -5.35
N LYS A 22 17.20 15.17 -6.37
CA LYS A 22 17.50 14.71 -7.73
C LYS A 22 18.81 13.91 -7.75
N ASP A 23 19.87 14.42 -7.13
CA ASP A 23 21.17 13.76 -7.09
C ASP A 23 21.09 12.45 -6.28
N ALA A 24 20.38 12.43 -5.16
CA ALA A 24 20.14 11.21 -4.39
C ALA A 24 19.27 10.20 -5.16
N LEU A 25 18.28 10.67 -5.92
CA LEU A 25 17.46 9.82 -6.78
C LEU A 25 18.33 9.19 -7.89
N LEU A 26 19.12 9.99 -8.59
CA LEU A 26 19.98 9.53 -9.67
C LEU A 26 21.09 8.60 -9.17
N HIS A 27 21.58 8.80 -7.95
CA HIS A 27 22.55 7.90 -7.33
C HIS A 27 21.97 6.50 -7.02
N CYS A 28 20.66 6.41 -6.79
CA CYS A 28 19.96 5.14 -6.53
C CYS A 28 19.43 4.46 -7.80
N LEU A 29 19.62 5.08 -8.98
CA LEU A 29 19.12 4.59 -10.25
C LEU A 29 20.31 4.38 -11.20
N SER A 30 20.34 3.23 -11.89
CA SER A 30 21.23 3.05 -13.02
C SER A 30 20.53 3.52 -14.30
N GLU A 31 21.16 4.40 -15.04
CA GLU A 31 20.68 4.87 -16.34
C GLU A 31 20.80 3.72 -17.36
N GLU A 32 19.67 3.37 -17.98
CA GLU A 32 19.61 2.33 -19.01
C GLU A 32 19.52 2.96 -20.42
N GLY A 33 19.11 4.23 -20.51
CA GLY A 33 19.06 4.96 -21.76
C GLY A 33 18.34 6.29 -21.69
N ARG A 34 18.58 7.12 -22.69
CA ARG A 34 17.91 8.39 -22.94
C ARG A 34 17.04 8.27 -24.15
N TYR A 35 15.84 8.79 -24.06
CA TYR A 35 14.83 8.71 -25.09
C TYR A 35 14.13 10.04 -25.27
N THR A 36 13.70 10.30 -26.50
CA THR A 36 12.81 11.43 -26.81
C THR A 36 11.36 10.97 -26.81
N VAL A 37 10.47 11.72 -26.18
CA VAL A 37 9.04 11.38 -26.15
C VAL A 37 8.46 11.53 -27.55
N SER A 38 7.87 10.46 -28.07
CA SER A 38 7.20 10.43 -29.37
C SER A 38 5.86 11.19 -29.32
N GLU A 39 5.47 11.80 -30.45
CA GLU A 39 4.15 12.39 -30.63
C GLU A 39 3.02 11.35 -30.52
N LYS A 40 3.30 10.12 -30.94
CA LYS A 40 2.34 9.03 -30.87
C LYS A 40 2.33 8.43 -29.47
N ALA A 41 1.16 8.44 -28.82
CA ALA A 41 0.99 7.78 -27.55
C ALA A 41 1.16 6.25 -27.65
N ALA A 42 1.60 5.62 -26.55
CA ALA A 42 1.61 4.17 -26.46
C ALA A 42 0.17 3.64 -26.55
N GLY A 43 -0.05 2.67 -27.40
CA GLY A 43 -1.35 2.02 -27.55
C GLY A 43 -1.82 1.41 -26.23
N ARG A 44 -3.12 1.44 -25.97
CA ARG A 44 -3.69 0.76 -24.80
C ARG A 44 -3.38 -0.72 -24.87
N LYS A 45 -2.65 -1.21 -23.89
CA LYS A 45 -2.40 -2.64 -23.79
C LYS A 45 -3.58 -3.39 -23.22
N THR A 46 -3.71 -4.61 -23.66
CA THR A 46 -4.78 -5.55 -23.29
C THR A 46 -4.78 -5.96 -21.83
N ASP A 47 -3.70 -5.73 -21.07
CA ASP A 47 -3.57 -6.10 -19.65
C ASP A 47 -4.03 -5.01 -18.64
N GLY A 48 -4.55 -3.88 -19.14
CA GLY A 48 -5.14 -2.82 -18.30
C GLY A 48 -4.16 -1.94 -17.53
N ARG A 49 -2.85 -2.04 -17.79
CA ARG A 49 -1.84 -1.20 -17.14
C ARG A 49 -1.91 0.22 -17.67
N LEU A 50 -2.04 1.19 -16.77
CA LEU A 50 -2.06 2.61 -17.10
C LEU A 50 -0.65 3.19 -17.23
N ASN A 51 0.30 2.71 -16.43
CA ASN A 51 1.69 3.16 -16.42
C ASN A 51 2.52 2.30 -17.38
N PHE A 52 2.41 2.61 -18.67
CA PHE A 52 2.98 1.81 -19.75
C PHE A 52 3.78 2.67 -20.72
N ALA A 53 4.89 2.12 -21.20
CA ALA A 53 5.75 2.75 -22.20
C ALA A 53 6.18 1.72 -23.26
N GLN A 54 6.40 2.19 -24.48
CA GLN A 54 6.91 1.38 -25.59
C GLN A 54 8.19 1.99 -26.15
N VAL A 55 9.20 1.14 -26.33
CA VAL A 55 10.45 1.48 -27.02
C VAL A 55 10.57 0.64 -28.29
N ALA A 56 11.38 1.08 -29.25
CA ALA A 56 11.59 0.36 -30.49
C ALA A 56 12.17 -1.05 -30.25
N ALA A 57 11.81 -2.01 -31.08
CA ALA A 57 12.24 -3.40 -30.95
C ALA A 57 13.79 -3.58 -31.02
N GLY A 58 14.50 -2.68 -31.69
CA GLY A 58 15.96 -2.73 -31.85
C GLY A 58 16.79 -2.19 -30.67
N THR A 59 16.17 -1.72 -29.59
CA THR A 59 16.90 -1.09 -28.47
C THR A 59 17.64 -2.06 -27.55
N GLY A 60 17.47 -3.37 -27.70
CA GLY A 60 18.07 -4.39 -26.83
C GLY A 60 17.54 -4.40 -25.39
N LEU A 61 16.63 -3.48 -25.05
CA LEU A 61 16.07 -3.35 -23.71
C LEU A 61 15.09 -4.50 -23.43
N GLN A 62 15.32 -5.26 -22.38
CA GLN A 62 14.41 -6.32 -21.96
C GLN A 62 13.12 -5.73 -21.35
N PRO A 63 11.94 -6.29 -21.69
CA PRO A 63 10.68 -5.85 -21.08
C PRO A 63 10.74 -5.92 -19.54
N GLY A 64 10.20 -4.91 -18.87
CA GLY A 64 10.22 -4.87 -17.41
C GLY A 64 9.79 -3.54 -16.81
N PHE A 65 9.92 -3.46 -15.48
CA PHE A 65 9.63 -2.23 -14.75
C PHE A 65 10.85 -1.32 -14.70
N PHE A 66 10.64 -0.08 -15.10
CA PHE A 66 11.65 0.97 -15.10
C PHE A 66 11.12 2.21 -14.37
N THR A 67 12.03 3.08 -13.99
CA THR A 67 11.74 4.43 -13.51
C THR A 67 12.05 5.40 -14.64
N LEU A 68 11.03 6.07 -15.13
CA LEU A 68 11.15 7.13 -16.11
C LEU A 68 11.30 8.46 -15.38
N VAL A 69 12.36 9.21 -15.68
CA VAL A 69 12.69 10.49 -15.03
C VAL A 69 12.71 11.59 -16.07
N ASN A 70 11.94 12.65 -15.83
CA ASN A 70 12.05 13.88 -16.62
C ASN A 70 13.31 14.64 -16.20
N GLY A 71 14.27 14.74 -17.12
CA GLY A 71 15.54 15.39 -16.88
C GLY A 71 15.45 16.88 -16.51
N ALA A 72 14.42 17.57 -17.02
CA ALA A 72 14.22 19.00 -16.81
C ALA A 72 13.72 19.32 -15.39
N ASN A 73 12.67 18.63 -14.92
CA ASN A 73 12.02 18.96 -13.66
C ASN A 73 12.26 17.94 -12.52
N GLY A 74 12.91 16.80 -12.80
CA GLY A 74 13.20 15.74 -11.83
C GLY A 74 11.96 14.95 -11.39
N LEU A 75 10.81 15.11 -12.06
CA LEU A 75 9.62 14.27 -11.82
C LEU A 75 9.88 12.87 -12.40
N PHE A 76 9.31 11.86 -11.75
CA PHE A 76 9.48 10.49 -12.20
C PHE A 76 8.19 9.67 -12.07
N ALA A 77 8.09 8.64 -12.89
CA ALA A 77 7.03 7.64 -12.81
C ALA A 77 7.61 6.24 -12.96
N ASN A 78 6.96 5.26 -12.30
CA ASN A 78 7.27 3.86 -12.56
C ASN A 78 6.45 3.41 -13.75
N VAL A 79 7.12 2.88 -14.75
CA VAL A 79 6.50 2.44 -16.00
C VAL A 79 6.90 1.00 -16.29
N TYR A 80 5.98 0.25 -16.88
CA TYR A 80 6.32 -1.02 -17.49
C TYR A 80 6.69 -0.76 -18.95
N VAL A 81 7.93 -1.04 -19.29
CA VAL A 81 8.45 -0.85 -20.66
C VAL A 81 8.35 -2.15 -21.43
N GLN A 82 7.92 -2.04 -22.67
CA GLN A 82 7.86 -3.14 -23.60
C GLN A 82 8.39 -2.71 -24.97
N GLN A 83 8.90 -3.66 -25.73
CA GLN A 83 9.23 -3.44 -27.12
C GLN A 83 7.94 -3.28 -27.93
N GLY A 84 7.88 -2.25 -28.74
CA GLY A 84 6.80 -1.96 -29.68
C GLY A 84 7.22 -2.27 -31.11
N SER A 85 6.26 -2.30 -32.01
CA SER A 85 6.47 -2.52 -33.47
C SER A 85 6.96 -1.27 -34.22
N HIS A 86 7.31 -0.18 -33.52
CA HIS A 86 7.79 1.03 -34.18
C HIS A 86 9.30 0.98 -34.39
N GLU A 87 9.75 1.55 -35.50
CA GLU A 87 11.14 1.53 -35.95
C GLU A 87 11.98 2.74 -35.47
N GLU A 88 11.34 3.73 -34.84
CA GLU A 88 12.00 4.96 -34.37
C GLU A 88 12.91 4.65 -33.17
N THR A 89 14.17 4.34 -33.45
CA THR A 89 15.20 4.16 -32.41
C THR A 89 15.45 5.46 -31.66
N GLY A 90 15.61 5.38 -30.33
CA GLY A 90 15.81 6.58 -29.49
C GLY A 90 14.52 7.29 -29.08
N HIS A 91 13.34 6.83 -29.55
CA HIS A 91 12.05 7.38 -29.16
C HIS A 91 11.31 6.45 -28.20
N ILE A 92 10.56 7.05 -27.28
CA ILE A 92 9.69 6.33 -26.33
C ILE A 92 8.27 6.81 -26.48
N ARG A 93 7.34 5.87 -26.62
CA ARG A 93 5.90 6.14 -26.60
C ARG A 93 5.37 5.94 -25.19
N LEU A 94 4.71 6.95 -24.67
CA LEU A 94 4.16 6.97 -23.30
C LEU A 94 2.64 7.01 -23.35
N THR A 95 1.97 6.43 -22.37
CA THR A 95 0.54 6.69 -22.19
C THR A 95 0.33 8.14 -21.69
N HIS A 96 -0.80 8.74 -22.02
CA HIS A 96 -1.13 10.10 -21.55
C HIS A 96 -1.05 10.24 -20.02
N VAL A 97 -1.42 9.18 -19.29
CA VAL A 97 -1.31 9.15 -17.82
C VAL A 97 0.14 9.33 -17.36
N VAL A 98 1.09 8.69 -18.01
CA VAL A 98 2.52 8.84 -17.69
C VAL A 98 3.01 10.23 -18.08
N GLN A 99 2.64 10.73 -19.26
CA GLN A 99 3.00 12.08 -19.68
C GLN A 99 2.52 13.15 -18.69
N ASP A 100 1.27 13.06 -18.24
CA ASP A 100 0.69 13.98 -17.25
C ASP A 100 1.38 13.86 -15.88
N LEU A 101 1.68 12.64 -15.43
CA LEU A 101 2.35 12.40 -14.14
C LEU A 101 3.73 13.05 -14.08
N VAL A 102 4.48 13.00 -15.18
CA VAL A 102 5.87 13.44 -15.25
C VAL A 102 5.99 14.81 -15.94
N GLN A 103 4.85 15.38 -16.37
CA GLN A 103 4.76 16.66 -17.08
C GLN A 103 5.64 16.71 -18.34
N LEU A 104 5.48 15.71 -19.20
CA LEU A 104 6.20 15.59 -20.45
C LEU A 104 5.36 16.02 -21.63
N GLN A 105 6.03 16.65 -22.60
CA GLN A 105 5.46 16.96 -23.92
C GLN A 105 6.17 16.10 -24.98
N PRO A 106 5.57 15.87 -26.14
CA PRO A 106 6.26 15.31 -27.28
C PRO A 106 7.52 16.13 -27.61
N GLY A 107 8.63 15.43 -27.85
CA GLY A 107 9.95 16.05 -28.08
C GLY A 107 10.80 16.22 -26.82
N ASP A 108 10.23 16.09 -25.61
CA ASP A 108 11.02 16.17 -24.38
C ASP A 108 11.96 14.97 -24.22
N GLU A 109 13.12 15.21 -23.61
CA GLU A 109 14.08 14.17 -23.27
C GLU A 109 13.75 13.53 -21.91
N VAL A 110 13.78 12.20 -21.88
CA VAL A 110 13.55 11.43 -20.66
C VAL A 110 14.68 10.43 -20.42
N LEU A 111 14.96 10.20 -19.15
CA LEU A 111 15.87 9.15 -18.70
C LEU A 111 15.07 7.91 -18.31
N LEU A 112 15.45 6.78 -18.87
CA LEU A 112 14.94 5.48 -18.47
C LEU A 112 15.96 4.83 -17.55
N CYS A 113 15.59 4.60 -16.31
CA CYS A 113 16.48 4.11 -15.27
C CYS A 113 15.97 2.81 -14.68
N ARG A 114 16.89 1.93 -14.31
CA ARG A 114 16.60 0.77 -13.50
C ARG A 114 16.91 1.06 -12.03
N ARG A 115 15.99 0.74 -11.14
CA ARG A 115 16.26 0.82 -9.69
C ARG A 115 16.81 -0.51 -9.20
N GLN A 116 17.67 -0.48 -8.22
CA GLN A 116 18.10 -1.69 -7.56
C GLN A 116 16.93 -2.26 -6.76
N GLU A 117 16.65 -3.52 -6.99
CA GLU A 117 15.56 -4.27 -6.39
C GLU A 117 16.12 -5.57 -5.82
N ALA A 118 15.60 -5.99 -4.67
CA ALA A 118 15.93 -7.30 -4.12
C ALA A 118 14.83 -8.29 -4.54
N ALA A 119 15.20 -9.33 -5.25
CA ALA A 119 14.31 -10.41 -5.64
C ALA A 119 14.45 -11.59 -4.67
N PHE A 120 13.31 -12.17 -4.28
CA PHE A 120 13.24 -13.30 -3.37
C PHE A 120 12.47 -14.45 -4.04
N GLY A 121 13.15 -15.58 -4.22
CA GLY A 121 12.59 -16.80 -4.80
C GLY A 121 12.10 -17.79 -3.75
N LYS A 122 12.28 -17.50 -2.44
CA LYS A 122 11.86 -18.40 -1.37
C LYS A 122 11.30 -17.66 -0.18
N ILE A 123 10.05 -17.94 0.13
CA ILE A 123 9.34 -17.34 1.27
C ILE A 123 9.40 -18.32 2.46
N ARG A 124 9.90 -17.85 3.58
CA ARG A 124 9.87 -18.58 4.85
C ARG A 124 8.84 -17.94 5.80
N MET A 125 8.19 -18.79 6.60
CA MET A 125 7.31 -18.32 7.66
C MET A 125 8.12 -17.66 8.76
N GLN A 126 7.60 -16.55 9.28
CA GLN A 126 8.17 -15.89 10.44
C GLN A 126 7.82 -16.67 11.71
N SER A 127 8.80 -16.84 12.64
CA SER A 127 8.54 -17.49 13.92
C SER A 127 7.53 -16.69 14.75
N ILE A 128 6.60 -17.39 15.39
CA ILE A 128 5.51 -16.80 16.18
C ILE A 128 6.04 -15.99 17.36
N GLU A 129 7.17 -16.37 17.94
CA GLU A 129 7.73 -15.74 19.14
C GLU A 129 8.23 -14.31 18.95
N ASN A 130 8.59 -13.92 17.71
CA ASN A 130 9.19 -12.62 17.39
C ASN A 130 8.38 -11.77 16.41
N VAL A 131 7.10 -12.07 16.24
CA VAL A 131 6.28 -11.43 15.21
C VAL A 131 5.75 -10.09 15.67
N LYS A 132 6.28 -9.03 15.07
CA LYS A 132 5.51 -7.79 14.91
C LYS A 132 4.86 -7.86 13.54
N GLU A 133 3.54 -7.66 13.49
CA GLU A 133 2.73 -7.84 12.27
C GLU A 133 3.22 -7.10 11.03
N GLU A 134 3.94 -6.00 11.23
CA GLU A 134 4.50 -5.20 10.14
C GLU A 134 5.96 -5.57 9.80
N ASP A 135 6.66 -6.35 10.64
CA ASP A 135 8.08 -6.64 10.43
C ASP A 135 8.26 -7.73 9.37
N ILE A 136 9.23 -7.55 8.49
CA ILE A 136 9.75 -8.56 7.58
C ILE A 136 11.24 -8.76 7.83
N ASN A 137 11.75 -9.95 7.54
CA ASN A 137 13.18 -10.22 7.62
C ASN A 137 13.73 -10.53 6.22
N ILE A 138 14.84 -9.89 5.87
CA ILE A 138 15.56 -10.05 4.61
C ILE A 138 17.03 -10.36 4.88
N PRO A 139 17.78 -10.96 3.94
CA PRO A 139 19.23 -11.10 4.02
C PRO A 139 19.94 -9.75 4.19
N CYS A 140 21.08 -9.75 4.87
CA CYS A 140 21.85 -8.53 5.11
C CYS A 140 22.30 -7.82 3.84
N ASN A 141 22.58 -8.59 2.78
CA ASN A 141 23.06 -8.11 1.49
C ASN A 141 21.98 -7.88 0.42
N ALA A 142 20.69 -8.03 0.77
CA ALA A 142 19.60 -7.94 -0.20
C ALA A 142 19.49 -6.56 -0.85
N LEU A 143 19.73 -5.49 -0.10
CA LEU A 143 19.74 -4.11 -0.59
C LEU A 143 20.88 -3.32 0.07
N PRO A 144 21.41 -2.29 -0.60
CA PRO A 144 22.40 -1.39 -0.03
C PRO A 144 21.92 -0.78 1.29
N GLU A 145 22.85 -0.63 2.24
CA GLU A 145 22.53 -0.06 3.57
C GLU A 145 22.02 1.36 3.50
N ASP A 146 22.59 2.14 2.59
CA ASP A 146 22.23 3.54 2.37
C ASP A 146 20.74 3.72 2.02
N TYR A 147 20.11 2.72 1.38
CA TYR A 147 18.69 2.79 1.04
C TYR A 147 17.82 2.89 2.30
N PHE A 148 18.17 2.18 3.37
CA PHE A 148 17.42 2.24 4.63
C PHE A 148 17.64 3.56 5.38
N SER A 149 18.71 4.28 5.08
CA SER A 149 18.93 5.63 5.58
C SER A 149 18.21 6.70 4.75
N LEU A 150 18.16 6.54 3.42
CA LEU A 150 17.59 7.51 2.48
C LEU A 150 16.06 7.44 2.40
N PHE A 151 15.49 6.24 2.31
CA PHE A 151 14.06 6.04 2.10
C PHE A 151 13.33 5.65 3.38
N SER A 152 12.15 6.20 3.57
CA SER A 152 11.28 5.88 4.71
C SER A 152 10.34 4.72 4.42
N LEU A 153 10.04 4.46 3.14
CA LEU A 153 9.10 3.44 2.68
C LEU A 153 9.71 2.55 1.62
N PHE A 154 9.32 1.29 1.66
CA PHE A 154 9.65 0.26 0.67
C PHE A 154 8.36 -0.42 0.21
N GLU A 155 8.36 -0.89 -1.01
CA GLU A 155 7.28 -1.66 -1.60
C GLU A 155 7.74 -3.09 -1.79
N LEU A 156 7.04 -4.02 -1.14
CA LEU A 156 7.17 -5.45 -1.40
C LEU A 156 6.08 -5.83 -2.41
N TYR A 157 6.48 -6.25 -3.57
CA TYR A 157 5.63 -6.47 -4.73
C TYR A 157 5.69 -7.92 -5.19
N ASN A 158 4.52 -8.49 -5.49
CA ASN A 158 4.41 -9.79 -6.13
C ASN A 158 4.15 -9.61 -7.63
N PRO A 159 5.11 -9.91 -8.52
CA PRO A 159 4.93 -9.72 -9.96
C PRO A 159 3.81 -10.58 -10.56
N LEU A 160 3.53 -11.74 -9.96
CA LEU A 160 2.52 -12.67 -10.44
C LEU A 160 1.11 -12.18 -10.16
N THR A 161 0.83 -11.81 -8.90
CA THR A 161 -0.50 -11.37 -8.47
C THR A 161 -0.71 -9.86 -8.64
N GLN A 162 0.37 -9.11 -8.86
CA GLN A 162 0.43 -7.65 -8.88
C GLN A 162 0.06 -6.98 -7.55
N ASP A 163 -0.07 -7.76 -6.47
CA ASP A 163 -0.29 -7.24 -5.14
C ASP A 163 0.97 -6.56 -4.60
N ALA A 164 0.79 -5.47 -3.88
CA ALA A 164 1.89 -4.70 -3.31
C ALA A 164 1.62 -4.34 -1.85
N LEU A 165 2.63 -4.51 -1.00
CA LEU A 165 2.60 -4.15 0.41
C LEU A 165 3.61 -3.04 0.68
N ILE A 166 3.16 -1.92 1.25
CA ILE A 166 4.03 -0.80 1.61
C ILE A 166 4.53 -0.96 3.04
N LEU A 167 5.84 -1.03 3.18
CA LEU A 167 6.56 -1.24 4.43
C LEU A 167 7.34 0.02 4.82
N ARG A 168 7.46 0.28 6.12
CA ARG A 168 8.39 1.32 6.60
C ARG A 168 9.80 0.72 6.74
N ALA A 169 10.85 1.47 6.44
CA ALA A 169 12.23 1.04 6.57
C ALA A 169 12.53 0.40 7.95
N ARG A 170 11.98 0.95 9.03
CA ARG A 170 12.14 0.42 10.40
C ARG A 170 11.52 -0.96 10.65
N HIS A 171 10.64 -1.42 9.76
CA HIS A 171 9.98 -2.73 9.84
C HIS A 171 10.69 -3.79 8.98
N ILE A 172 11.73 -3.39 8.26
CA ILE A 172 12.57 -4.28 7.47
C ILE A 172 13.79 -4.61 8.33
N ARG A 173 13.90 -5.86 8.75
CA ARG A 173 15.01 -6.35 9.56
C ARG A 173 15.97 -7.15 8.72
N ARG A 174 17.24 -6.87 8.85
CA ARG A 174 18.31 -7.65 8.24
C ARG A 174 18.62 -8.84 9.14
N ASP A 175 18.56 -10.03 8.60
CA ASP A 175 18.80 -11.30 9.32
C ASP A 175 19.91 -12.09 8.62
N SER A 176 21.04 -12.24 9.30
CA SER A 176 22.22 -12.97 8.79
C SER A 176 21.98 -14.48 8.62
N ARG A 177 20.89 -15.01 9.19
CA ARG A 177 20.52 -16.42 9.05
C ARG A 177 19.77 -16.73 7.75
N LEU A 178 19.34 -15.69 7.04
CA LEU A 178 18.68 -15.84 5.74
C LEU A 178 19.73 -15.90 4.64
N LYS A 179 19.52 -16.86 3.73
CA LYS A 179 20.32 -16.98 2.51
C LYS A 179 19.86 -15.95 1.49
N GLU A 180 20.70 -15.68 0.53
CA GLU A 180 20.35 -14.85 -0.61
C GLU A 180 19.08 -15.38 -1.31
N GLY A 181 18.18 -14.50 -1.70
CA GLY A 181 16.90 -14.87 -2.31
C GLY A 181 15.84 -15.41 -1.34
N GLU A 182 16.09 -15.42 -0.01
CA GLU A 182 15.08 -15.82 0.99
C GLU A 182 14.48 -14.59 1.70
N ILE A 183 13.18 -14.64 1.99
CA ILE A 183 12.48 -13.62 2.78
C ILE A 183 11.61 -14.32 3.84
N ARG A 184 11.49 -13.73 5.05
CA ARG A 184 10.53 -14.18 6.06
C ARG A 184 9.36 -13.24 6.14
N LEU A 185 8.14 -13.80 6.03
CA LEU A 185 6.88 -13.09 6.09
C LEU A 185 5.92 -13.76 7.06
N THR A 186 5.02 -12.98 7.65
CA THR A 186 3.88 -13.51 8.41
C THR A 186 2.83 -14.09 7.45
N GLY A 187 1.96 -14.97 7.95
CA GLY A 187 0.84 -15.52 7.16
C GLY A 187 -0.06 -14.41 6.60
N ARG A 188 -0.31 -13.35 7.38
CA ARG A 188 -1.11 -12.20 6.91
C ARG A 188 -0.42 -11.44 5.76
N GLN A 189 0.89 -11.20 5.85
CA GLN A 189 1.63 -10.52 4.77
C GLN A 189 1.62 -11.36 3.48
N ARG A 190 1.75 -12.67 3.60
CA ARG A 190 1.64 -13.59 2.45
C ARG A 190 0.25 -13.52 1.81
N ALA A 191 -0.80 -13.56 2.63
CA ALA A 191 -2.17 -13.45 2.14
C ALA A 191 -2.45 -12.10 1.46
N LEU A 192 -1.90 -10.99 1.98
CA LEU A 192 -1.99 -9.67 1.37
C LEU A 192 -1.27 -9.57 0.02
N LEU A 193 -0.26 -10.41 -0.20
CA LEU A 193 0.49 -10.52 -1.48
C LEU A 193 -0.11 -11.57 -2.42
N GLY A 194 -1.34 -12.00 -2.18
CA GLY A 194 -2.11 -12.90 -3.04
C GLY A 194 -1.68 -14.37 -2.96
N GLU A 195 -0.84 -14.76 -2.00
CA GLU A 195 -0.39 -16.14 -1.75
C GLU A 195 0.00 -16.92 -3.03
N ASN A 196 0.54 -16.23 -4.02
CA ASN A 196 0.93 -16.77 -5.33
C ASN A 196 -0.23 -17.32 -6.21
N VAL A 197 -1.47 -16.95 -5.93
CA VAL A 197 -2.63 -17.28 -6.79
C VAL A 197 -3.08 -16.02 -7.51
N PRO A 198 -2.75 -15.84 -8.80
CA PRO A 198 -3.14 -14.65 -9.54
C PRO A 198 -4.64 -14.63 -9.82
N ALA A 199 -5.25 -13.46 -9.74
CA ALA A 199 -6.65 -13.30 -10.11
C ALA A 199 -6.88 -13.48 -11.61
N ARG A 200 -5.86 -13.20 -12.43
CA ARG A 200 -5.90 -13.34 -13.89
C ARG A 200 -4.55 -13.85 -14.40
N LEU A 201 -4.61 -14.75 -15.37
CA LEU A 201 -3.47 -15.22 -16.17
C LEU A 201 -3.61 -14.70 -17.60
N THR A 202 -2.52 -14.26 -18.19
CA THR A 202 -2.46 -13.93 -19.63
C THR A 202 -2.41 -15.20 -20.46
N HIS A 203 -2.74 -15.12 -21.75
CA HIS A 203 -2.62 -16.25 -22.67
C HIS A 203 -1.18 -16.80 -22.70
N SER A 204 -0.17 -15.94 -22.63
CA SER A 204 1.23 -16.36 -22.59
C SER A 204 1.55 -17.16 -21.34
N GLN A 205 1.10 -16.69 -20.16
CA GLN A 205 1.28 -17.40 -18.90
C GLN A 205 0.55 -18.75 -18.89
N TRP A 206 -0.66 -18.80 -19.43
CA TRP A 206 -1.42 -20.03 -19.57
C TRP A 206 -0.72 -21.07 -20.45
N ASN A 207 -0.23 -20.64 -21.60
CA ASN A 207 0.51 -21.52 -22.52
C ASN A 207 1.82 -22.00 -21.91
N SER A 208 2.53 -21.15 -21.16
CA SER A 208 3.71 -21.57 -20.38
C SER A 208 3.34 -22.62 -19.34
N ALA A 209 2.24 -22.43 -18.61
CA ALA A 209 1.76 -23.40 -17.64
C ALA A 209 1.42 -24.75 -18.28
N LYS A 210 0.73 -24.72 -19.43
CA LYS A 210 0.38 -25.92 -20.19
C LYS A 210 1.62 -26.69 -20.67
N ALA A 211 2.70 -26.00 -21.00
CA ALA A 211 3.95 -26.62 -21.47
C ALA A 211 4.83 -27.16 -20.34
N SER A 212 4.76 -26.57 -19.13
CA SER A 212 5.69 -26.87 -18.03
C SER A 212 5.12 -27.75 -16.93
N LEU A 213 3.79 -27.76 -16.75
CA LEU A 213 3.16 -28.54 -15.70
C LEU A 213 2.84 -29.98 -16.11
N THR A 214 2.79 -30.86 -15.10
CA THR A 214 2.23 -32.21 -15.27
C THR A 214 0.73 -32.12 -15.61
N GLN A 215 0.17 -33.13 -16.25
CA GLN A 215 -1.23 -33.16 -16.67
C GLN A 215 -2.18 -32.98 -15.48
N GLU A 216 -1.88 -33.56 -14.31
CA GLU A 216 -2.69 -33.39 -13.08
C GLU A 216 -2.63 -31.96 -12.55
N ALA A 217 -1.44 -31.37 -12.49
CA ALA A 217 -1.26 -30.00 -12.01
C ALA A 217 -1.92 -28.97 -12.95
N PHE A 218 -1.87 -29.20 -14.27
CA PHE A 218 -2.52 -28.36 -15.24
C PHE A 218 -4.04 -28.46 -15.17
N ARG A 219 -4.58 -29.66 -14.90
CA ARG A 219 -6.02 -29.87 -14.68
C ARG A 219 -6.53 -29.04 -13.48
N ALA A 220 -5.78 -28.96 -12.39
CA ALA A 220 -6.14 -28.09 -11.27
C ALA A 220 -6.23 -26.61 -11.66
N LEU A 221 -5.41 -26.15 -12.61
CA LEU A 221 -5.52 -24.80 -13.20
C LEU A 221 -6.77 -24.66 -14.08
N GLU A 222 -7.07 -25.63 -14.93
CA GLU A 222 -8.27 -25.62 -15.80
C GLU A 222 -9.56 -25.60 -14.97
N GLU A 223 -9.58 -26.31 -13.84
CA GLU A 223 -10.72 -26.31 -12.92
C GLU A 223 -10.89 -24.99 -12.17
N ALA A 224 -9.79 -24.25 -11.95
CA ALA A 224 -9.79 -23.02 -11.17
C ALA A 224 -10.00 -21.75 -11.99
N TYR A 225 -9.74 -21.76 -13.29
CA TYR A 225 -9.81 -20.57 -14.13
C TYR A 225 -10.81 -20.73 -15.28
N ASP A 226 -11.50 -19.63 -15.61
CA ASP A 226 -12.37 -19.52 -16.78
C ASP A 226 -11.66 -18.76 -17.90
N ALA A 227 -11.84 -19.20 -19.14
CA ALA A 227 -11.34 -18.50 -20.31
C ALA A 227 -12.15 -17.22 -20.56
N GLU A 228 -11.46 -16.10 -20.81
CA GLU A 228 -12.01 -14.84 -21.27
C GLU A 228 -11.27 -14.35 -22.52
N GLU A 229 -11.83 -13.34 -23.19
CA GLU A 229 -11.26 -12.75 -24.40
C GLU A 229 -9.80 -12.28 -24.22
N LYS A 230 -9.43 -11.85 -22.98
CA LYS A 230 -8.11 -11.28 -22.66
C LYS A 230 -7.22 -12.19 -21.79
N GLY A 231 -7.57 -13.46 -21.65
CA GLY A 231 -6.83 -14.41 -20.82
C GLY A 231 -7.74 -15.32 -20.00
N TYR A 232 -7.30 -15.68 -18.81
CA TYR A 232 -8.00 -16.60 -17.91
C TYR A 232 -8.22 -15.93 -16.57
N ILE A 233 -9.45 -16.00 -16.03
CA ILE A 233 -9.84 -15.39 -14.76
C ILE A 233 -10.12 -16.49 -13.74
N LEU A 234 -9.62 -16.28 -12.52
CA LEU A 234 -9.88 -17.18 -11.39
C LEU A 234 -11.40 -17.23 -11.09
N ARG A 235 -11.98 -18.44 -11.09
CA ARG A 235 -13.41 -18.67 -10.81
C ARG A 235 -13.79 -18.18 -9.42
N GLN A 236 -15.02 -17.71 -9.25
CA GLN A 236 -15.56 -17.36 -7.92
C GLN A 236 -15.54 -18.55 -6.96
N ALA A 237 -15.84 -19.73 -7.47
CA ALA A 237 -15.82 -20.96 -6.71
C ALA A 237 -14.44 -21.31 -6.15
N ALA A 238 -13.35 -20.89 -6.81
CA ALA A 238 -11.99 -21.14 -6.33
C ALA A 238 -11.70 -20.47 -4.96
N GLY A 239 -12.39 -19.37 -4.63
CA GLY A 239 -12.36 -18.77 -3.30
C GLY A 239 -12.96 -19.66 -2.19
N LYS A 240 -13.91 -20.51 -2.54
CA LYS A 240 -14.62 -21.45 -1.65
C LYS A 240 -14.05 -22.88 -1.72
N MET A 241 -12.99 -23.11 -2.48
CA MET A 241 -12.34 -24.42 -2.60
C MET A 241 -11.90 -24.96 -1.23
N PRO A 242 -12.02 -26.28 -1.01
CA PRO A 242 -11.42 -26.95 0.14
C PRO A 242 -9.91 -26.67 0.23
N TYR A 243 -9.38 -26.65 1.45
CA TYR A 243 -7.97 -26.31 1.67
C TYR A 243 -6.99 -27.17 0.85
N GLN A 244 -7.26 -28.48 0.70
CA GLN A 244 -6.43 -29.41 -0.03
C GLN A 244 -6.36 -29.09 -1.53
N GLU A 245 -7.48 -28.76 -2.17
CA GLU A 245 -7.54 -28.36 -3.58
C GLU A 245 -6.83 -27.04 -3.80
N LYS A 246 -7.04 -26.08 -2.88
CA LYS A 246 -6.36 -24.78 -2.90
C LYS A 246 -4.86 -24.88 -2.77
N GLU A 247 -4.38 -25.82 -1.97
CA GLU A 247 -2.94 -26.09 -1.82
C GLU A 247 -2.35 -26.76 -3.08
N GLY A 248 -3.10 -27.64 -3.72
CA GLY A 248 -2.74 -28.22 -5.03
C GLY A 248 -2.58 -27.16 -6.11
N LEU A 249 -3.55 -26.24 -6.20
CA LEU A 249 -3.50 -25.11 -7.12
C LEU A 249 -2.29 -24.18 -6.86
N ARG A 250 -2.02 -23.86 -5.58
CA ARG A 250 -0.85 -23.06 -5.20
C ARG A 250 0.46 -23.75 -5.55
N LYS A 251 0.52 -25.06 -5.36
CA LYS A 251 1.69 -25.88 -5.72
C LYS A 251 1.93 -25.83 -7.22
N ALA A 252 0.89 -26.03 -8.04
CA ALA A 252 0.97 -25.98 -9.50
C ALA A 252 1.44 -24.57 -9.98
N ILE A 253 0.88 -23.50 -9.43
CA ILE A 253 1.27 -22.12 -9.76
C ILE A 253 2.73 -21.87 -9.37
N ARG A 254 3.16 -22.35 -8.21
CA ARG A 254 4.53 -22.21 -7.72
C ARG A 254 5.53 -22.97 -8.59
N GLU A 255 5.19 -24.16 -9.02
CA GLU A 255 6.02 -24.98 -9.93
C GLU A 255 6.18 -24.31 -11.29
N CYS A 256 5.12 -23.68 -11.80
CA CYS A 256 5.13 -23.05 -13.10
C CYS A 256 5.81 -21.66 -13.12
N PHE A 257 5.52 -20.82 -12.13
CA PHE A 257 5.92 -19.40 -12.12
C PHE A 257 6.95 -19.08 -11.05
N GLY A 258 7.24 -20.03 -10.15
CA GLY A 258 8.11 -19.82 -8.99
C GLY A 258 7.49 -18.90 -7.93
N GLU A 259 8.18 -18.78 -6.80
CA GLU A 259 7.92 -17.74 -5.81
C GLU A 259 8.83 -16.55 -6.15
N GLN A 260 8.26 -15.42 -6.51
CA GLN A 260 9.02 -14.21 -6.79
C GLN A 260 8.38 -13.03 -6.09
N LEU A 261 9.08 -12.51 -5.11
CA LEU A 261 8.76 -11.24 -4.48
C LEU A 261 9.88 -10.25 -4.75
N VAL A 262 9.53 -9.01 -4.99
CA VAL A 262 10.49 -7.94 -5.26
C VAL A 262 10.34 -6.87 -4.20
N LEU A 263 11.41 -6.56 -3.47
CA LEU A 263 11.49 -5.46 -2.52
C LEU A 263 12.24 -4.30 -3.14
N ARG A 264 11.62 -3.13 -3.15
CA ARG A 264 12.16 -1.94 -3.78
C ARG A 264 11.86 -0.68 -2.98
N PRO A 265 12.74 0.33 -2.98
CA PRO A 265 12.47 1.59 -2.31
C PRO A 265 11.35 2.36 -3.02
N VAL A 266 10.51 3.03 -2.23
CA VAL A 266 9.53 3.99 -2.75
C VAL A 266 10.25 5.32 -2.95
N LEU A 267 10.59 5.66 -4.19
CA LEU A 267 11.43 6.80 -4.54
C LEU A 267 10.88 8.17 -4.09
N THR A 268 9.57 8.28 -3.85
CA THR A 268 8.95 9.49 -3.28
C THR A 268 9.08 9.60 -1.77
N SER A 269 9.67 8.60 -1.11
CA SER A 269 9.65 8.47 0.35
C SER A 269 10.96 8.85 1.03
N PHE A 270 11.66 9.87 0.52
CA PHE A 270 12.84 10.38 1.20
C PHE A 270 12.54 10.72 2.67
N LYS A 271 13.42 10.34 3.57
CA LYS A 271 13.28 10.67 4.99
C LYS A 271 13.33 12.17 5.19
N THR A 272 12.23 12.73 5.66
CA THR A 272 12.15 14.10 6.13
C THR A 272 11.96 14.08 7.64
N GLU A 273 12.78 14.81 8.37
CA GLU A 273 12.64 14.97 9.81
C GLU A 273 11.44 15.88 10.14
N ARG A 274 10.23 15.35 10.01
CA ARG A 274 9.03 16.05 10.48
C ARG A 274 8.66 15.58 11.89
N LYS A 275 8.85 16.45 12.86
CA LYS A 275 8.29 16.26 14.22
C LYS A 275 6.76 16.36 14.13
N LYS A 276 6.06 15.38 14.70
CA LYS A 276 4.60 15.43 14.80
C LYS A 276 4.18 16.59 15.70
N PRO A 277 3.12 17.35 15.35
CA PRO A 277 2.59 18.38 16.21
C PRO A 277 2.16 17.81 17.56
N LEU A 278 2.30 18.61 18.63
CA LEU A 278 2.03 18.17 20.01
C LEU A 278 0.58 17.67 20.18
N LEU A 279 -0.38 18.36 19.58
CA LEU A 279 -1.80 17.95 19.59
C LEU A 279 -2.03 16.52 19.07
N THR A 280 -1.32 16.14 17.99
CA THR A 280 -1.42 14.77 17.45
C THR A 280 -0.79 13.74 18.40
N ARG A 281 0.26 14.11 19.13
CA ARG A 281 0.85 13.22 20.15
C ARG A 281 -0.10 13.04 21.32
N PHE A 282 -0.78 14.11 21.71
CA PHE A 282 -1.76 14.08 22.80
C PHE A 282 -2.96 13.19 22.43
N SER A 283 -3.60 13.39 21.28
CA SER A 283 -4.68 12.53 20.82
C SER A 283 -4.25 11.06 20.63
N ASP A 284 -3.02 10.84 20.11
CA ASP A 284 -2.43 9.51 19.98
C ASP A 284 -2.26 8.81 21.35
N PHE A 285 -1.99 9.56 22.42
CA PHE A 285 -1.87 9.03 23.77
C PHE A 285 -3.22 8.58 24.34
N PHE A 286 -4.27 9.41 24.19
CA PHE A 286 -5.60 9.10 24.72
C PHE A 286 -6.32 8.00 23.94
N VAL A 287 -6.34 8.09 22.63
CA VAL A 287 -7.08 7.16 21.76
C VAL A 287 -6.26 5.90 21.48
N GLY A 288 -4.93 6.00 21.41
CA GLY A 288 -4.03 4.95 20.95
C GLY A 288 -4.06 4.83 19.42
N LYS A 289 -2.95 4.40 18.84
CA LYS A 289 -2.82 4.16 17.40
C LYS A 289 -3.25 2.75 17.06
N SER A 290 -4.03 2.63 16.01
CA SER A 290 -4.29 1.36 15.34
C SER A 290 -4.03 1.50 13.85
N VAL A 291 -3.33 0.55 13.28
CA VAL A 291 -2.97 0.53 11.85
C VAL A 291 -3.22 -0.87 11.32
N LEU A 292 -3.92 -0.94 10.21
CA LEU A 292 -4.23 -2.20 9.54
C LEU A 292 -3.87 -2.05 8.06
N SER A 293 -3.25 -3.07 7.47
CA SER A 293 -3.04 -3.13 6.02
C SER A 293 -4.14 -3.98 5.40
N LEU A 294 -4.81 -3.43 4.39
CA LEU A 294 -5.91 -4.08 3.68
C LEU A 294 -5.72 -3.91 2.17
N CYS A 295 -6.05 -4.93 1.38
CA CYS A 295 -6.06 -4.85 -0.07
C CYS A 295 -7.17 -3.94 -0.55
N CYS A 296 -6.83 -3.02 -1.44
CA CYS A 296 -7.78 -2.11 -2.05
C CYS A 296 -8.66 -2.87 -3.05
N ARG A 297 -9.97 -2.71 -2.94
CA ARG A 297 -10.97 -3.32 -3.81
C ARG A 297 -11.98 -2.27 -4.27
N ARG A 298 -12.82 -2.64 -5.23
CA ARG A 298 -13.93 -1.78 -5.64
C ARG A 298 -14.89 -1.59 -4.47
N PRO A 299 -15.42 -0.39 -4.28
CA PRO A 299 -16.42 -0.13 -3.26
C PRO A 299 -17.78 -0.68 -3.71
N HIS A 300 -18.75 -0.61 -2.82
CA HIS A 300 -20.14 -0.76 -3.21
C HIS A 300 -20.54 0.37 -4.20
N ARG A 301 -21.42 0.08 -5.15
CA ARG A 301 -21.83 1.06 -6.19
C ARG A 301 -22.35 2.37 -5.62
N CYS A 302 -23.06 2.30 -4.50
CA CYS A 302 -23.61 3.48 -3.81
C CYS A 302 -22.52 4.40 -3.23
N ASP A 303 -21.31 3.91 -2.97
CA ASP A 303 -20.26 4.66 -2.30
C ASP A 303 -19.28 5.35 -3.28
N GLU A 304 -19.42 5.10 -4.59
CA GLU A 304 -18.46 5.62 -5.60
C GLU A 304 -18.34 7.14 -5.62
N THR A 305 -19.37 7.88 -5.19
CA THR A 305 -19.36 9.35 -5.15
C THR A 305 -19.06 9.94 -3.78
N ALA A 306 -19.02 9.11 -2.73
CA ALA A 306 -18.82 9.53 -1.35
C ALA A 306 -17.40 9.23 -0.85
N ASP A 307 -16.89 10.03 0.09
CA ASP A 307 -15.63 9.74 0.80
C ASP A 307 -15.84 8.64 1.87
N ILE A 308 -16.48 7.53 1.47
CA ILE A 308 -16.82 6.39 2.33
C ILE A 308 -16.02 5.17 1.88
N VAL A 309 -15.46 4.47 2.86
CA VAL A 309 -14.77 3.20 2.63
C VAL A 309 -15.44 2.11 3.45
N ARG A 310 -15.47 0.89 2.93
CA ARG A 310 -16.07 -0.25 3.61
C ARG A 310 -15.03 -1.30 3.98
N MET A 311 -15.12 -1.80 5.19
CA MET A 311 -14.35 -2.95 5.67
C MET A 311 -15.24 -3.83 6.54
N THR A 312 -14.82 -5.07 6.78
CA THR A 312 -15.60 -5.99 7.62
C THR A 312 -15.78 -5.44 9.03
N GLU A 313 -16.88 -5.79 9.68
CA GLU A 313 -17.15 -5.44 11.08
C GLU A 313 -16.02 -5.89 12.01
N ASP A 314 -15.46 -7.08 11.78
CA ASP A 314 -14.31 -7.58 12.54
C ASP A 314 -13.11 -6.63 12.48
N ASN A 315 -12.79 -6.11 11.30
CA ASN A 315 -11.70 -5.13 11.13
C ASN A 315 -12.04 -3.80 11.81
N MET A 316 -13.29 -3.33 11.74
CA MET A 316 -13.74 -2.13 12.42
C MET A 316 -13.64 -2.31 13.94
N HIS A 317 -14.15 -3.42 14.46
CA HIS A 317 -14.08 -3.76 15.88
C HIS A 317 -12.63 -3.88 16.36
N TYR A 318 -11.79 -4.57 15.59
CA TYR A 318 -10.36 -4.70 15.84
C TYR A 318 -9.65 -3.34 15.92
N MET A 319 -10.03 -2.40 15.06
CA MET A 319 -9.52 -1.05 15.08
C MET A 319 -10.20 -0.15 16.13
N GLY A 320 -11.25 -0.61 16.80
CA GLY A 320 -12.06 0.18 17.73
C GLY A 320 -12.78 1.33 17.03
N LEU A 321 -13.33 1.07 15.85
CA LEU A 321 -14.08 2.01 15.02
C LEU A 321 -15.57 1.67 15.04
N GLU A 322 -16.40 2.70 15.00
CA GLU A 322 -17.84 2.64 14.80
C GLU A 322 -18.21 3.10 13.40
N SER A 323 -19.43 2.83 12.98
CA SER A 323 -19.95 3.34 11.71
C SER A 323 -19.83 4.86 11.64
N MET A 324 -19.40 5.38 10.50
CA MET A 324 -19.14 6.79 10.23
C MET A 324 -17.95 7.40 10.99
N ASP A 325 -17.17 6.62 11.73
CA ASP A 325 -15.90 7.11 12.25
C ASP A 325 -14.93 7.42 11.12
N ARG A 326 -13.97 8.33 11.40
CA ARG A 326 -12.99 8.75 10.42
C ARG A 326 -11.74 7.89 10.46
N VAL A 327 -11.28 7.50 9.27
CA VAL A 327 -10.04 6.78 9.05
C VAL A 327 -9.13 7.55 8.09
N VAL A 328 -7.84 7.40 8.28
CA VAL A 328 -6.82 7.94 7.40
C VAL A 328 -6.27 6.80 6.56
N LEU A 329 -6.53 6.84 5.27
CA LEU A 329 -5.93 5.92 4.32
C LEU A 329 -4.56 6.44 3.90
N ARG A 330 -3.56 5.56 3.90
CA ARG A 330 -2.20 5.90 3.45
C ARG A 330 -1.71 4.92 2.42
N TYR A 331 -1.23 5.45 1.33
CA TYR A 331 -0.54 4.69 0.31
C TYR A 331 0.70 5.47 -0.15
N LYS A 332 1.86 4.84 -0.07
CA LYS A 332 3.14 5.52 -0.31
C LYS A 332 3.23 6.84 0.50
N ASN A 333 3.42 7.97 -0.16
CA ASN A 333 3.50 9.30 0.50
C ASN A 333 2.17 10.06 0.56
N ARG A 334 1.11 9.48 0.01
CA ARG A 334 -0.20 10.10 -0.04
C ARG A 334 -1.08 9.63 1.09
N GLN A 335 -1.94 10.52 1.53
CA GLN A 335 -2.95 10.20 2.53
C GLN A 335 -4.26 10.92 2.20
N THR A 336 -5.35 10.28 2.52
CA THR A 336 -6.69 10.87 2.45
C THR A 336 -7.50 10.44 3.67
N VAL A 337 -8.52 11.20 3.99
CA VAL A 337 -9.42 10.92 5.10
C VAL A 337 -10.76 10.49 4.53
N CYS A 338 -11.31 9.40 5.07
CA CYS A 338 -12.60 8.86 4.67
C CYS A 338 -13.41 8.46 5.91
N HIS A 339 -14.72 8.33 5.75
CA HIS A 339 -15.59 7.72 6.73
C HIS A 339 -15.66 6.20 6.49
N VAL A 340 -15.77 5.43 7.58
CA VAL A 340 -15.83 3.97 7.49
C VAL A 340 -17.25 3.48 7.72
N LEU A 341 -17.67 2.52 6.91
CA LEU A 341 -18.91 1.75 7.09
C LEU A 341 -18.61 0.24 7.07
N PRO A 342 -19.44 -0.56 7.72
CA PRO A 342 -19.34 -2.01 7.63
C PRO A 342 -19.59 -2.48 6.20
N MET A 343 -18.92 -3.56 5.83
CA MET A 343 -19.09 -4.23 4.55
C MET A 343 -20.15 -5.32 4.68
N GLU A 344 -21.18 -5.26 3.85
CA GLU A 344 -22.14 -6.34 3.70
C GLU A 344 -21.49 -7.45 2.87
N ASN A 345 -21.41 -8.66 3.44
CA ASN A 345 -20.65 -9.77 2.86
C ASN A 345 -21.16 -10.19 1.47
N GLU A 346 -22.48 -10.13 1.23
CA GLU A 346 -23.09 -10.61 -0.01
C GLU A 346 -22.76 -9.73 -1.24
N ALA A 347 -22.66 -8.42 -1.07
CA ALA A 347 -22.41 -7.50 -2.18
C ALA A 347 -20.94 -7.50 -2.62
N PHE A 348 -20.02 -7.95 -1.76
CA PHE A 348 -18.59 -7.91 -2.01
C PHE A 348 -18.08 -9.15 -2.76
N ASP A 349 -18.74 -10.30 -2.59
CA ASP A 349 -18.32 -11.59 -3.14
C ASP A 349 -18.47 -11.69 -4.67
N THR A 350 -19.33 -10.87 -5.27
CA THR A 350 -19.62 -10.98 -6.72
C THR A 350 -18.59 -10.35 -7.63
N GLU A 351 -17.88 -9.29 -7.18
CA GLU A 351 -16.96 -8.52 -8.03
C GLU A 351 -15.46 -8.67 -7.66
N ASN A 352 -15.14 -9.17 -6.46
CA ASN A 352 -13.75 -9.17 -5.92
C ASN A 352 -13.26 -10.58 -5.54
N LYS A 353 -13.18 -11.43 -6.51
CA LYS A 353 -13.05 -12.89 -6.40
C LYS A 353 -11.74 -13.44 -5.78
N SER A 354 -10.71 -12.63 -5.62
CA SER A 354 -9.35 -13.13 -5.33
C SER A 354 -8.82 -12.87 -3.92
N CYS A 355 -9.54 -12.11 -3.07
CA CYS A 355 -9.07 -11.77 -1.75
C CYS A 355 -10.10 -12.08 -0.67
N LEU A 356 -9.61 -12.51 0.49
CA LEU A 356 -10.48 -12.72 1.65
C LEU A 356 -11.11 -11.40 2.09
N PRO A 357 -12.42 -11.33 2.39
CA PRO A 357 -13.09 -10.12 2.87
C PRO A 357 -12.37 -9.46 4.06
N GLN A 358 -11.83 -10.27 4.99
CA GLN A 358 -11.09 -9.80 6.17
C GLN A 358 -9.78 -9.07 5.83
N LEU A 359 -9.25 -9.25 4.62
CA LEU A 359 -8.04 -8.58 4.15
C LEU A 359 -8.33 -7.45 3.16
N SER A 360 -9.61 -7.13 2.94
CA SER A 360 -10.05 -6.20 1.90
C SER A 360 -10.66 -4.94 2.47
N ILE A 361 -10.57 -3.85 1.69
CA ILE A 361 -11.24 -2.58 1.92
C ILE A 361 -11.79 -2.06 0.60
N GLY A 362 -13.09 -1.74 0.56
CA GLY A 362 -13.72 -1.08 -0.57
C GLY A 362 -13.36 0.40 -0.59
N VAL A 363 -12.70 0.86 -1.65
CA VAL A 363 -12.23 2.25 -1.78
C VAL A 363 -12.75 2.85 -3.08
N PRO A 364 -13.49 3.99 -3.05
CA PRO A 364 -14.01 4.68 -4.23
C PRO A 364 -12.92 5.11 -5.22
N VAL A 365 -13.27 5.21 -6.50
CA VAL A 365 -12.33 5.57 -7.59
C VAL A 365 -11.64 6.89 -7.32
N HIS A 366 -12.37 7.93 -6.93
CA HIS A 366 -11.81 9.25 -6.66
C HIS A 366 -10.85 9.26 -5.46
N VAL A 367 -11.12 8.44 -4.42
CA VAL A 367 -10.23 8.26 -3.27
C VAL A 367 -8.96 7.51 -3.69
N ARG A 368 -9.09 6.44 -4.50
CA ARG A 368 -7.94 5.73 -5.08
C ARG A 368 -7.07 6.66 -5.92
N HIS A 369 -7.69 7.50 -6.74
CA HIS A 369 -6.98 8.49 -7.54
C HIS A 369 -6.22 9.51 -6.67
N ARG A 370 -6.83 10.02 -5.58
CA ARG A 370 -6.14 10.88 -4.60
C ARG A 370 -4.93 10.19 -3.96
N LEU A 371 -5.03 8.88 -3.71
CA LEU A 371 -3.95 8.08 -3.16
C LEU A 371 -2.90 7.67 -4.22
N GLY A 372 -3.20 7.81 -5.51
CA GLY A 372 -2.34 7.34 -6.60
C GLY A 372 -2.33 5.82 -6.73
N ILE A 373 -3.45 5.18 -6.40
CA ILE A 373 -3.66 3.74 -6.56
C ILE A 373 -4.38 3.55 -7.89
N TYR A 374 -3.69 2.96 -8.84
CA TYR A 374 -4.26 2.65 -10.15
C TYR A 374 -4.65 1.16 -10.26
N ASP A 375 -4.03 0.31 -9.43
CA ASP A 375 -4.30 -1.12 -9.36
C ASP A 375 -5.15 -1.44 -8.14
N LEU A 376 -6.20 -2.24 -8.32
CA LEU A 376 -7.11 -2.65 -7.25
C LEU A 376 -6.51 -3.65 -6.24
N GLN A 377 -5.27 -4.07 -6.47
CA GLN A 377 -4.63 -5.14 -5.69
C GLN A 377 -3.60 -4.61 -4.68
N SER A 378 -3.35 -3.30 -4.68
CA SER A 378 -2.40 -2.69 -3.75
C SER A 378 -2.94 -2.65 -2.32
N ALA A 379 -2.10 -3.03 -1.36
CA ALA A 379 -2.45 -2.92 0.05
C ALA A 379 -2.31 -1.47 0.54
N VAL A 380 -3.39 -0.92 1.08
CA VAL A 380 -3.43 0.40 1.72
C VAL A 380 -3.30 0.25 3.23
N LYS A 381 -2.65 1.22 3.88
CA LYS A 381 -2.64 1.32 5.33
C LYS A 381 -3.83 2.15 5.78
N VAL A 382 -4.64 1.55 6.62
CA VAL A 382 -5.78 2.18 7.27
C VAL A 382 -5.35 2.53 8.69
N GLU A 383 -5.37 3.80 9.02
CA GLU A 383 -5.08 4.31 10.36
C GLU A 383 -6.34 4.99 10.88
N ARG A 384 -6.71 4.79 12.16
CA ARG A 384 -7.81 5.56 12.73
C ARG A 384 -7.40 7.03 12.92
N ASP A 385 -8.34 7.95 12.67
CA ASP A 385 -8.13 9.38 12.92
C ASP A 385 -8.25 9.66 14.44
N THR A 386 -7.11 9.59 15.12
CA THR A 386 -7.06 9.80 16.58
C THR A 386 -7.53 11.19 16.99
N GLY A 387 -7.33 12.20 16.15
CA GLY A 387 -7.78 13.57 16.41
C GLY A 387 -9.30 13.70 16.35
N PHE A 388 -9.93 13.07 15.36
CA PHE A 388 -11.38 13.03 15.23
C PHE A 388 -12.02 12.28 16.40
N LEU A 389 -11.53 11.07 16.70
CA LEU A 389 -12.04 10.25 17.79
C LEU A 389 -11.90 10.92 19.17
N PHE A 390 -10.79 11.63 19.37
CA PHE A 390 -10.57 12.42 20.58
C PHE A 390 -11.60 13.55 20.70
N ARG A 391 -11.84 14.31 19.61
CA ARG A 391 -12.87 15.38 19.59
C ARG A 391 -14.28 14.82 19.78
N LYS A 392 -14.61 13.70 19.12
CA LYS A 392 -15.91 13.01 19.29
C LYS A 392 -16.13 12.69 20.77
N SER A 393 -15.12 12.09 21.43
CA SER A 393 -15.20 11.73 22.85
C SER A 393 -15.31 12.95 23.77
N ILE A 394 -14.64 14.07 23.46
CA ILE A 394 -14.81 15.33 24.20
C ILE A 394 -16.24 15.84 24.08
N ASN A 395 -16.79 15.88 22.86
CA ASN A 395 -18.15 16.37 22.60
C ASN A 395 -19.20 15.53 23.34
N GLU A 396 -19.03 14.20 23.39
CA GLU A 396 -19.90 13.29 24.13
C GLU A 396 -19.86 13.56 25.65
N GLN A 397 -18.72 14.02 26.17
CA GLN A 397 -18.53 14.30 27.59
C GLN A 397 -18.80 15.75 28.00
N LEU A 398 -19.05 16.63 27.04
CA LEU A 398 -19.18 18.07 27.29
C LEU A 398 -20.37 18.37 28.18
N LEU A 399 -21.53 17.72 27.98
CA LEU A 399 -22.73 17.90 28.79
C LEU A 399 -22.54 17.39 30.23
N PRO A 400 -22.06 16.16 30.49
CA PRO A 400 -21.72 15.70 31.84
C PRO A 400 -20.73 16.60 32.55
N LEU A 401 -19.78 17.17 31.81
CA LEU A 401 -18.75 18.05 32.33
C LEU A 401 -19.32 19.41 32.80
N LEU A 402 -20.24 19.98 32.05
CA LEU A 402 -20.97 21.19 32.40
C LEU A 402 -21.83 20.97 33.65
N LEU A 403 -22.53 19.83 33.74
CA LEU A 403 -23.35 19.48 34.90
C LEU A 403 -22.48 19.28 36.13
N ALA A 404 -21.32 18.65 36.00
CA ALA A 404 -20.38 18.50 37.12
C ALA A 404 -19.84 19.86 37.61
N LEU A 405 -19.54 20.77 36.68
CA LEU A 405 -19.10 22.13 37.04
C LEU A 405 -20.20 22.90 37.79
N LEU A 406 -21.44 22.82 37.30
CA LEU A 406 -22.60 23.39 37.95
C LEU A 406 -22.78 22.82 39.38
N SER A 407 -22.70 21.49 39.52
CA SER A 407 -22.82 20.85 40.84
C SER A 407 -21.74 21.29 41.81
N LEU A 408 -20.49 21.43 41.35
CA LEU A 408 -19.38 21.88 42.16
C LEU A 408 -19.49 23.37 42.56
N SER A 409 -20.17 24.19 41.75
CA SER A 409 -20.37 25.61 42.04
C SER A 409 -21.29 25.87 43.22
N PHE A 410 -22.08 24.86 43.67
CA PHE A 410 -22.92 24.94 44.86
C PHE A 410 -22.17 24.62 46.17
N PHE A 411 -20.89 24.25 46.11
CA PHE A 411 -20.07 24.05 47.31
C PHE A 411 -19.39 25.35 47.72
N ASP A 412 -19.80 25.91 48.83
CA ASP A 412 -19.33 27.22 49.38
C ASP A 412 -17.83 27.28 49.75
N GLY A 413 -17.11 26.14 49.67
CA GLY A 413 -15.69 26.06 50.01
C GLY A 413 -14.70 26.15 48.85
N LEU A 414 -15.18 26.19 47.59
CA LEU A 414 -14.31 26.13 46.42
C LEU A 414 -14.43 27.40 45.55
N THR A 415 -13.28 27.96 45.19
CA THR A 415 -13.28 29.06 44.22
C THR A 415 -13.59 28.51 42.82
N PHE A 416 -14.18 29.33 41.92
CA PHE A 416 -14.52 28.94 40.55
C PHE A 416 -13.32 28.31 39.82
N TRP A 417 -12.12 28.84 39.97
CA TRP A 417 -10.92 28.32 39.33
C TRP A 417 -10.49 26.96 39.87
N GLN A 418 -10.67 26.70 41.17
CA GLN A 418 -10.40 25.39 41.75
C GLN A 418 -11.40 24.34 41.27
N SER A 419 -12.68 24.69 41.20
CA SER A 419 -13.73 23.83 40.65
C SER A 419 -13.45 23.50 39.17
N LEU A 420 -13.08 24.49 38.36
CA LEU A 420 -12.73 24.31 36.96
C LEU A 420 -11.51 23.37 36.78
N LEU A 421 -10.46 23.54 37.57
CA LEU A 421 -9.28 22.68 37.54
C LEU A 421 -9.62 21.23 37.92
N ILE A 422 -10.42 21.03 38.96
CA ILE A 422 -10.86 19.69 39.37
C ILE A 422 -11.67 19.03 38.23
N VAL A 423 -12.62 19.75 37.63
CA VAL A 423 -13.46 19.23 36.57
C VAL A 423 -12.62 18.87 35.36
N ILE A 424 -11.66 19.72 34.95
CA ILE A 424 -10.74 19.42 33.84
C ILE A 424 -9.91 18.17 34.14
N ALA A 425 -9.32 18.08 35.34
CA ALA A 425 -8.51 16.92 35.70
C ALA A 425 -9.32 15.63 35.72
N MET A 426 -10.50 15.64 36.33
CA MET A 426 -11.42 14.50 36.35
C MET A 426 -11.88 14.13 34.95
N SER A 427 -12.23 15.10 34.12
CA SER A 427 -12.60 14.88 32.73
C SER A 427 -11.49 14.15 31.92
N LEU A 428 -10.24 14.56 32.10
CA LEU A 428 -9.12 13.88 31.44
C LEU A 428 -8.98 12.43 31.91
N VAL A 429 -9.17 12.17 33.21
CA VAL A 429 -9.15 10.80 33.78
C VAL A 429 -10.31 9.99 33.23
N PHE A 430 -11.55 10.49 33.25
CA PHE A 430 -12.73 9.81 32.72
C PHE A 430 -12.59 9.52 31.22
N MET A 431 -12.14 10.50 30.45
CA MET A 431 -11.87 10.32 29.01
C MET A 431 -10.79 9.26 28.78
N TYR A 432 -9.74 9.24 29.57
CA TYR A 432 -8.73 8.20 29.52
C TYR A 432 -9.32 6.83 29.84
N MET A 433 -10.21 6.73 30.82
CA MET A 433 -10.92 5.47 31.16
C MET A 433 -11.92 5.06 30.08
N ALA A 434 -12.77 5.97 29.60
CA ALA A 434 -13.76 5.72 28.55
C ALA A 434 -13.13 5.20 27.26
N LEU A 435 -11.98 5.75 26.87
CA LEU A 435 -11.24 5.31 25.70
C LEU A 435 -10.40 4.02 25.95
N SER A 436 -10.45 3.46 27.15
CA SER A 436 -9.68 2.25 27.52
C SER A 436 -10.05 1.04 26.66
N GLY A 437 -11.34 0.86 26.34
CA GLY A 437 -11.83 -0.21 25.45
C GLY A 437 -11.19 -0.13 24.06
N ARG A 438 -11.15 1.06 23.48
CA ARG A 438 -10.52 1.31 22.17
C ARG A 438 -8.99 1.11 22.22
N ARG A 439 -8.34 1.40 23.35
CA ARG A 439 -6.90 1.13 23.56
C ARG A 439 -6.62 -0.34 23.88
N SER A 440 -7.51 -1.02 24.61
CA SER A 440 -7.30 -2.39 25.06
C SER A 440 -7.41 -3.38 23.89
N ALA A 441 -8.27 -3.16 22.94
CA ALA A 441 -8.34 -3.95 21.71
C ALA A 441 -6.95 -4.08 21.06
N TRP A 442 -6.22 -2.96 20.94
CA TRP A 442 -4.85 -2.94 20.46
C TRP A 442 -3.83 -3.52 21.44
N ARG A 443 -3.98 -3.28 22.76
CA ARG A 443 -3.02 -3.75 23.78
C ARG A 443 -3.15 -5.25 24.08
N LYS A 444 -4.37 -5.81 24.07
CA LYS A 444 -4.59 -7.25 24.20
C LYS A 444 -3.87 -8.00 23.08
N TRP A 445 -4.09 -7.59 21.88
CA TRP A 445 -3.44 -8.15 20.72
C TRP A 445 -1.90 -8.03 20.78
N LYS A 446 -1.36 -6.93 21.31
CA LYS A 446 0.08 -6.74 21.51
C LYS A 446 0.64 -7.54 22.70
N LYS A 447 -0.17 -7.91 23.69
CA LYS A 447 0.23 -8.73 24.85
C LYS A 447 0.15 -10.22 24.56
N GLU A 448 -0.85 -10.66 23.82
CA GLU A 448 -0.99 -12.04 23.37
C GLU A 448 0.08 -12.45 22.33
N ARG A 449 0.81 -11.47 21.82
CA ARG A 449 1.96 -11.65 20.90
C ARG A 449 3.33 -11.37 21.53
N LYS A 450 3.44 -11.13 22.81
CA LYS A 450 4.68 -11.16 23.57
C LYS A 450 4.86 -12.50 24.25
#